data_53e903717e36eb8ed2544161aebe070c
#
_entry.id   53e903717e36eb8ed2544161aebe070c
#
_cell.length_a   1.000
_cell.length_b   1.000
_cell.length_c   1.000
_cell.angle_alpha   90.00
_cell.angle_beta   90.00
_cell.angle_gamma   90.00
#
_symmetry.space_group_name_H-M   'P 1'
#
loop_
_entity.id
_entity.type
_entity.pdbx_description
1 polymer ?
#
loop_
_entity_poly.entity_id
_entity_poly.type
_entity_poly.pdbx_seq_one_letter_code
_entity_poly.pdbx_strand_id
1 'polypeptide(L)'
;MNSKLNYMKMDEIIMRILTKTNSYDDIVEFAQWLNADEKNREEFQKIESYWNANLKYDYPMTAENSFKKLQQKIAKLDMRNSRRKRMVVYSGVAASLLIILTLSFFMMIETTPRISQQYIYMTGNSISTFFMEDSTRIILNRNSKVSYTDDYGQKERRVRLIGEAYFDVKKNTVSPFIVDMDGTIVKVLGTKFTASNKEETSTIETVLLEGAIRFVSSEQSVLMKPNQKLLFNKNNRNLELTEIDSEQESAWKEGLFKYRSLPFERLMKKLEADYGVKIINNNKKLLNPELKFTGSFEQNIAFHNVLDVINRTIHIKWKEENGIYYIY
;
A
#
# COMPACT_ATOMS: atom_id res chain seq x y z
N MET A 1 -35.14 39.00 -45.08
CA MET A 1 -36.10 38.85 -46.22
C MET A 1 -35.38 38.56 -47.54
N ASN A 2 -34.18 39.08 -47.78
CA ASN A 2 -33.42 38.86 -49.04
C ASN A 2 -32.84 37.44 -49.23
N SER A 3 -32.54 36.69 -48.19
CA SER A 3 -31.95 35.34 -48.33
C SER A 3 -32.93 34.29 -48.86
N LYS A 4 -34.20 34.32 -48.45
CA LYS A 4 -35.24 33.40 -48.92
C LYS A 4 -35.59 33.60 -50.38
N LEU A 5 -35.56 34.87 -50.87
CA LEU A 5 -35.83 35.19 -52.28
C LEU A 5 -34.70 34.68 -53.17
N ASN A 6 -33.46 34.77 -52.76
CA ASN A 6 -32.29 34.23 -53.46
C ASN A 6 -32.32 32.71 -53.63
N TYR A 7 -32.73 31.99 -52.56
CA TYR A 7 -32.84 30.53 -52.61
C TYR A 7 -33.92 30.06 -53.62
N MET A 8 -35.10 30.70 -53.59
CA MET A 8 -36.17 30.36 -54.56
C MET A 8 -35.75 30.57 -56.00
N LYS A 9 -34.95 31.61 -56.29
CA LYS A 9 -34.44 31.87 -57.61
C LYS A 9 -33.43 30.81 -58.07
N MET A 10 -32.59 30.34 -57.19
CA MET A 10 -31.58 29.31 -57.49
C MET A 10 -32.22 27.95 -57.72
N ASP A 11 -33.24 27.58 -56.96
CA ASP A 11 -34.03 26.34 -57.18
C ASP A 11 -34.63 26.29 -58.58
N GLU A 12 -35.13 27.43 -59.09
CA GLU A 12 -35.66 27.53 -60.49
C GLU A 12 -34.55 27.36 -61.51
N ILE A 13 -33.40 27.96 -61.34
CA ILE A 13 -32.22 27.80 -62.18
C ILE A 13 -31.78 26.35 -62.26
N ILE A 14 -31.66 25.70 -61.11
CA ILE A 14 -31.31 24.27 -61.01
C ILE A 14 -32.31 23.40 -61.77
N MET A 15 -33.58 23.68 -61.61
CA MET A 15 -34.63 22.94 -62.40
C MET A 15 -34.52 23.15 -63.91
N ARG A 16 -34.23 24.39 -64.38
CA ARG A 16 -34.02 24.64 -65.79
C ARG A 16 -32.78 23.94 -66.34
N ILE A 17 -31.72 23.85 -65.55
CA ILE A 17 -30.50 23.10 -65.89
C ILE A 17 -30.81 21.61 -66.01
N LEU A 18 -31.48 21.02 -65.02
CA LEU A 18 -31.81 19.59 -64.99
C LEU A 18 -32.79 19.22 -66.08
N THR A 19 -33.69 20.13 -66.51
CA THR A 19 -34.63 19.90 -67.61
C THR A 19 -34.09 20.31 -68.99
N LYS A 20 -32.83 20.82 -69.07
CA LYS A 20 -32.17 21.32 -70.29
C LYS A 20 -32.91 22.47 -70.95
N THR A 21 -33.60 23.30 -70.20
CA THR A 21 -34.34 24.48 -70.66
C THR A 21 -33.71 25.80 -70.23
N ASN A 22 -32.45 25.76 -69.79
CA ASN A 22 -31.70 26.86 -69.24
C ASN A 22 -31.22 27.88 -70.28
N SER A 23 -31.13 29.13 -69.90
CA SER A 23 -30.50 30.20 -70.67
C SER A 23 -29.00 30.29 -70.38
N TYR A 24 -28.26 31.10 -71.16
CA TYR A 24 -26.83 31.36 -70.88
C TYR A 24 -26.62 32.00 -69.49
N ASP A 25 -27.48 32.94 -69.13
CA ASP A 25 -27.43 33.64 -67.88
C ASP A 25 -27.64 32.68 -66.66
N ASP A 26 -28.55 31.69 -66.85
CA ASP A 26 -28.77 30.63 -65.85
C ASP A 26 -27.49 29.81 -65.61
N ILE A 27 -26.73 29.51 -66.65
CA ILE A 27 -25.47 28.77 -66.54
C ILE A 27 -24.42 29.58 -65.74
N VAL A 28 -24.31 30.86 -65.98
CA VAL A 28 -23.36 31.73 -65.34
C VAL A 28 -23.71 31.88 -63.87
N GLU A 29 -24.96 32.14 -63.53
CA GLU A 29 -25.43 32.32 -62.15
C GLU A 29 -25.32 30.98 -61.39
N PHE A 30 -25.62 29.87 -62.00
CA PHE A 30 -25.43 28.54 -61.40
C PHE A 30 -23.97 28.21 -61.16
N ALA A 31 -23.06 28.50 -62.10
CA ALA A 31 -21.62 28.27 -61.89
C ALA A 31 -21.03 29.14 -60.77
N GLN A 32 -21.49 30.38 -60.65
CA GLN A 32 -21.10 31.25 -59.52
C GLN A 32 -21.57 30.66 -58.18
N TRP A 33 -22.83 30.20 -58.10
CA TRP A 33 -23.41 29.60 -56.94
C TRP A 33 -22.65 28.33 -56.49
N LEU A 34 -22.32 27.43 -57.46
CA LEU A 34 -21.54 26.22 -57.19
C LEU A 34 -20.13 26.50 -56.65
N ASN A 35 -19.53 27.62 -57.09
CA ASN A 35 -18.17 27.98 -56.66
C ASN A 35 -18.15 28.82 -55.38
N ALA A 36 -19.29 29.31 -54.90
CA ALA A 36 -19.38 30.16 -53.73
C ALA A 36 -19.24 29.40 -52.42
N ASP A 37 -19.71 28.15 -52.32
CA ASP A 37 -19.62 27.32 -51.14
C ASP A 37 -19.60 25.82 -51.52
N GLU A 38 -18.77 25.01 -50.87
CA GLU A 38 -18.70 23.56 -51.07
C GLU A 38 -20.04 22.86 -50.74
N LYS A 39 -20.81 23.40 -49.79
CA LYS A 39 -22.18 22.94 -49.48
C LYS A 39 -23.14 23.05 -50.67
N ASN A 40 -22.99 24.03 -51.53
CA ASN A 40 -23.82 24.20 -52.71
C ASN A 40 -23.55 23.06 -53.71
N ARG A 41 -22.31 22.59 -53.81
CA ARG A 41 -21.96 21.44 -54.65
C ARG A 41 -22.58 20.15 -54.14
N GLU A 42 -22.51 19.95 -52.84
CA GLU A 42 -23.10 18.78 -52.17
C GLU A 42 -24.63 18.78 -52.33
N GLU A 43 -25.26 19.94 -52.24
CA GLU A 43 -26.69 20.12 -52.40
C GLU A 43 -27.12 19.84 -53.85
N PHE A 44 -26.41 20.37 -54.84
CA PHE A 44 -26.67 20.07 -56.21
C PHE A 44 -26.48 18.59 -56.59
N GLN A 45 -25.41 17.95 -56.15
CA GLN A 45 -25.17 16.52 -56.34
C GLN A 45 -26.30 15.66 -55.79
N LYS A 46 -26.84 16.02 -54.62
CA LYS A 46 -28.03 15.35 -54.08
C LYS A 46 -29.24 15.50 -55.00
N ILE A 47 -29.54 16.73 -55.46
CA ILE A 47 -30.66 17.02 -56.32
C ILE A 47 -30.51 16.26 -57.66
N GLU A 48 -29.34 16.30 -58.27
CA GLU A 48 -29.02 15.60 -59.53
C GLU A 48 -29.17 14.07 -59.38
N SER A 49 -28.70 13.51 -58.30
CA SER A 49 -28.82 12.07 -58.00
C SER A 49 -30.29 11.63 -57.90
N TYR A 50 -31.15 12.46 -57.33
CA TYR A 50 -32.60 12.20 -57.27
C TYR A 50 -33.29 12.37 -58.60
N TRP A 51 -32.86 13.36 -59.36
CA TRP A 51 -33.39 13.59 -60.69
C TRP A 51 -33.11 12.38 -61.61
N ASN A 52 -31.88 11.93 -61.63
CA ASN A 52 -31.45 10.81 -62.47
C ASN A 52 -32.05 9.46 -62.03
N ALA A 53 -32.34 9.28 -60.79
CA ALA A 53 -32.95 8.06 -60.26
C ALA A 53 -34.43 7.88 -60.65
N ASN A 54 -35.12 8.95 -61.08
CA ASN A 54 -36.59 8.95 -61.37
C ASN A 54 -36.95 9.08 -62.83
N LEU A 55 -36.01 9.02 -63.77
CA LEU A 55 -36.27 9.18 -65.21
C LEU A 55 -36.97 7.99 -65.88
N LYS A 56 -37.57 7.06 -65.17
CA LYS A 56 -38.43 5.99 -65.67
C LYS A 56 -39.90 6.28 -65.37
N TYR A 57 -40.44 7.41 -65.93
CA TYR A 57 -41.87 7.64 -65.86
C TYR A 57 -42.41 8.18 -67.19
N ASP A 58 -43.29 7.39 -67.77
CA ASP A 58 -44.05 7.62 -69.07
C ASP A 58 -45.27 8.56 -68.90
N TYR A 59 -45.17 9.61 -68.08
CA TYR A 59 -46.22 10.59 -67.90
C TYR A 59 -45.72 12.02 -68.15
N PRO A 60 -46.44 12.86 -68.88
CA PRO A 60 -46.08 14.27 -68.99
C PRO A 60 -46.32 14.96 -67.63
N MET A 61 -45.33 14.97 -66.81
CA MET A 61 -45.39 15.73 -65.63
C MET A 61 -44.93 17.17 -65.85
N THR A 62 -45.73 18.12 -65.44
CA THR A 62 -45.33 19.52 -65.45
C THR A 62 -44.12 19.67 -64.47
N ALA A 63 -43.18 20.53 -64.86
CA ALA A 63 -41.96 20.80 -64.01
C ALA A 63 -42.32 21.09 -62.60
N GLU A 64 -43.40 21.75 -62.31
CA GLU A 64 -43.90 22.10 -60.96
C GLU A 64 -44.31 20.90 -60.11
N ASN A 65 -44.95 19.89 -60.70
CA ASN A 65 -45.34 18.65 -59.99
C ASN A 65 -44.14 17.75 -59.67
N SER A 66 -43.14 17.79 -60.54
CA SER A 66 -41.86 17.07 -60.29
C SER A 66 -41.10 17.71 -59.20
N PHE A 67 -41.03 19.04 -59.15
CA PHE A 67 -40.35 19.78 -58.07
C PHE A 67 -41.04 19.60 -56.73
N LYS A 68 -42.36 19.65 -56.67
CA LYS A 68 -43.12 19.39 -55.45
C LYS A 68 -42.89 17.98 -54.88
N LYS A 69 -42.80 16.95 -55.77
CA LYS A 69 -42.47 15.57 -55.32
C LYS A 69 -41.02 15.45 -54.83
N LEU A 70 -40.08 16.17 -55.50
CA LEU A 70 -38.68 16.21 -55.05
C LEU A 70 -38.54 16.86 -53.70
N GLN A 71 -39.15 18.02 -53.47
CA GLN A 71 -39.16 18.68 -52.12
C GLN A 71 -39.74 17.78 -51.04
N GLN A 72 -40.83 17.06 -51.31
CA GLN A 72 -41.41 16.14 -50.36
C GLN A 72 -40.49 14.94 -50.04
N LYS A 73 -39.71 14.46 -51.02
CA LYS A 73 -38.74 13.40 -50.80
C LYS A 73 -37.54 13.91 -50.01
N ILE A 74 -37.03 15.08 -50.33
CA ILE A 74 -35.94 15.73 -49.58
C ILE A 74 -36.36 15.95 -48.10
N ALA A 75 -37.55 16.51 -47.88
CA ALA A 75 -38.07 16.72 -46.54
C ALA A 75 -38.22 15.42 -45.73
N LYS A 76 -38.63 14.31 -46.36
CA LYS A 76 -38.71 12.99 -45.74
C LYS A 76 -37.31 12.42 -45.37
N LEU A 77 -36.31 12.67 -46.17
CA LEU A 77 -34.94 12.22 -45.95
C LEU A 77 -34.25 13.03 -44.88
N ASP A 78 -34.47 14.34 -44.81
CA ASP A 78 -33.97 15.19 -43.71
C ASP A 78 -34.59 14.82 -42.39
N MET A 79 -35.88 14.48 -42.34
CA MET A 79 -36.50 13.95 -41.12
C MET A 79 -35.91 12.59 -40.73
N ARG A 80 -35.55 11.73 -41.69
CA ARG A 80 -34.93 10.42 -41.40
C ARG A 80 -33.48 10.58 -40.92
N ASN A 81 -32.73 11.51 -41.51
CA ASN A 81 -31.37 11.83 -41.09
C ASN A 81 -31.32 12.52 -39.70
N SER A 82 -32.26 13.42 -39.44
CA SER A 82 -32.36 14.07 -38.14
C SER A 82 -32.71 13.08 -37.03
N ARG A 83 -33.61 12.10 -37.30
CA ARG A 83 -33.91 11.02 -36.37
C ARG A 83 -32.70 10.11 -36.13
N ARG A 84 -31.96 9.74 -37.19
CA ARG A 84 -30.72 8.97 -37.08
C ARG A 84 -29.65 9.73 -36.26
N LYS A 85 -29.43 11.01 -36.52
CA LYS A 85 -28.50 11.85 -35.77
C LYS A 85 -28.89 11.93 -34.30
N ARG A 86 -30.18 12.13 -33.98
CA ARG A 86 -30.69 12.11 -32.62
C ARG A 86 -30.51 10.74 -31.97
N MET A 87 -30.78 9.64 -32.65
CA MET A 87 -30.56 8.28 -32.14
C MET A 87 -29.07 8.05 -31.82
N VAL A 88 -28.13 8.46 -32.68
CA VAL A 88 -26.69 8.33 -32.44
C VAL A 88 -26.25 9.17 -31.25
N VAL A 89 -26.79 10.39 -31.11
CA VAL A 89 -26.48 11.23 -29.93
C VAL A 89 -27.04 10.60 -28.65
N TYR A 90 -28.29 10.14 -28.66
CA TYR A 90 -28.88 9.50 -27.47
C TYR A 90 -28.19 8.16 -27.12
N SER A 91 -27.78 7.37 -28.12
CA SER A 91 -27.00 6.14 -27.85
C SER A 91 -25.61 6.46 -27.32
N GLY A 92 -24.96 7.53 -27.78
CA GLY A 92 -23.69 8.01 -27.26
C GLY A 92 -23.79 8.45 -25.79
N VAL A 93 -24.84 9.23 -25.47
CA VAL A 93 -25.11 9.64 -24.07
C VAL A 93 -25.42 8.44 -23.18
N ALA A 94 -26.25 7.51 -23.68
CA ALA A 94 -26.57 6.29 -22.91
C ALA A 94 -25.32 5.41 -22.67
N ALA A 95 -24.46 5.27 -23.69
CA ALA A 95 -23.20 4.53 -23.56
C ALA A 95 -22.23 5.20 -22.58
N SER A 96 -22.11 6.53 -22.60
CA SER A 96 -21.26 7.27 -21.66
C SER A 96 -21.78 7.15 -20.21
N LEU A 97 -23.08 7.19 -19.99
CA LEU A 97 -23.69 6.97 -18.68
C LEU A 97 -23.46 5.54 -18.17
N LEU A 98 -23.56 4.54 -19.07
CA LEU A 98 -23.23 3.15 -18.70
C LEU A 98 -21.75 2.99 -18.33
N ILE A 99 -20.85 3.64 -19.07
CA ILE A 99 -19.41 3.61 -18.73
C ILE A 99 -19.15 4.29 -17.38
N ILE A 100 -19.79 5.43 -17.12
CA ILE A 100 -19.65 6.12 -15.82
C ILE A 100 -20.22 5.26 -14.69
N LEU A 101 -21.38 4.63 -14.88
CA LEU A 101 -21.99 3.74 -13.91
C LEU A 101 -21.14 2.49 -13.65
N THR A 102 -20.56 1.89 -14.69
CA THR A 102 -19.68 0.73 -14.53
C THR A 102 -18.36 1.10 -13.85
N LEU A 103 -17.76 2.24 -14.19
CA LEU A 103 -16.57 2.76 -13.50
C LEU A 103 -16.87 3.11 -12.04
N SER A 104 -18.01 3.75 -11.78
CA SER A 104 -18.45 4.06 -10.40
C SER A 104 -18.73 2.79 -9.60
N PHE A 105 -19.35 1.78 -10.20
CA PHE A 105 -19.59 0.48 -9.58
C PHE A 105 -18.27 -0.27 -9.29
N PHE A 106 -17.31 -0.22 -10.22
CA PHE A 106 -15.97 -0.79 -10.00
C PHE A 106 -15.22 -0.08 -8.87
N MET A 107 -15.24 1.26 -8.83
CA MET A 107 -14.68 2.02 -7.72
C MET A 107 -15.37 1.70 -6.37
N MET A 108 -16.67 1.46 -6.38
CA MET A 108 -17.42 1.12 -5.17
C MET A 108 -17.09 -0.29 -4.65
N ILE A 109 -16.77 -1.24 -5.54
CA ILE A 109 -16.36 -2.60 -5.14
C ILE A 109 -14.98 -2.58 -4.49
N GLU A 110 -14.05 -1.75 -4.97
CA GLU A 110 -12.71 -1.64 -4.36
C GLU A 110 -12.73 -0.96 -2.98
N THR A 111 -13.79 -0.23 -2.64
CA THR A 111 -13.93 0.48 -1.36
C THR A 111 -14.68 -0.32 -0.28
N THR A 112 -15.13 -1.54 -0.54
CA THR A 112 -15.61 -2.39 0.56
C THR A 112 -14.43 -2.69 1.48
N PRO A 113 -14.43 -2.23 2.74
CA PRO A 113 -13.36 -2.56 3.67
C PRO A 113 -13.35 -4.09 3.79
N ARG A 114 -12.31 -4.75 3.26
CA ARG A 114 -12.04 -6.13 3.63
C ARG A 114 -11.90 -6.14 5.13
N ILE A 115 -12.81 -6.83 5.82
CA ILE A 115 -12.62 -7.15 7.24
C ILE A 115 -11.40 -8.04 7.28
N SER A 116 -10.22 -7.42 7.49
CA SER A 116 -8.97 -8.14 7.56
C SER A 116 -8.98 -9.01 8.81
N GLN A 117 -8.86 -10.30 8.63
CA GLN A 117 -8.77 -11.23 9.74
C GLN A 117 -7.43 -11.04 10.44
N GLN A 118 -7.45 -10.80 11.75
CA GLN A 118 -6.26 -10.64 12.56
C GLN A 118 -5.91 -11.94 13.28
N TYR A 119 -4.66 -12.37 13.15
CA TYR A 119 -4.07 -13.49 13.89
C TYR A 119 -3.24 -12.95 15.04
N ILE A 120 -3.36 -13.56 16.20
CA ILE A 120 -2.69 -13.11 17.43
C ILE A 120 -2.03 -14.29 18.12
N TYR A 121 -0.74 -14.15 18.41
CA TYR A 121 0.03 -15.03 19.30
C TYR A 121 0.39 -14.28 20.56
N MET A 122 0.13 -14.87 21.72
CA MET A 122 0.40 -14.27 23.02
C MET A 122 1.06 -15.28 23.96
N THR A 123 1.92 -14.80 24.83
CA THR A 123 2.55 -15.56 25.90
C THR A 123 2.15 -15.00 27.27
N GLY A 124 2.07 -15.89 28.26
CA GLY A 124 2.03 -15.50 29.67
C GLY A 124 3.44 -15.54 30.27
N ASN A 125 3.62 -16.27 31.38
CA ASN A 125 4.87 -16.36 32.11
C ASN A 125 5.94 -17.28 31.49
N SER A 126 5.77 -17.76 30.29
CA SER A 126 6.72 -18.64 29.59
C SER A 126 7.01 -18.13 28.17
N ILE A 127 8.18 -18.45 27.66
CA ILE A 127 8.52 -18.22 26.26
C ILE A 127 7.80 -19.24 25.38
N SER A 128 7.48 -18.84 24.13
CA SER A 128 6.88 -19.73 23.14
C SER A 128 7.51 -19.53 21.78
N THR A 129 7.64 -20.62 21.02
CA THR A 129 8.17 -20.61 19.65
C THR A 129 7.08 -20.97 18.67
N PHE A 130 6.96 -20.22 17.59
CA PHE A 130 6.07 -20.55 16.48
C PHE A 130 6.70 -20.18 15.14
N PHE A 131 6.13 -20.70 14.06
CA PHE A 131 6.58 -20.46 12.71
C PHE A 131 5.48 -19.76 11.92
N MET A 132 5.89 -18.76 11.17
CA MET A 132 5.03 -18.10 10.19
C MET A 132 4.91 -18.96 8.92
N GLU A 133 3.95 -18.64 8.07
CA GLU A 133 3.72 -19.35 6.80
C GLU A 133 4.94 -19.38 5.88
N ASP A 134 5.78 -18.35 5.95
CA ASP A 134 7.03 -18.23 5.17
C ASP A 134 8.21 -18.97 5.82
N SER A 135 7.97 -19.74 6.87
CA SER A 135 8.99 -20.41 7.70
C SER A 135 9.88 -19.46 8.51
N THR A 136 9.51 -18.21 8.67
CA THR A 136 10.12 -17.32 9.65
C THR A 136 9.81 -17.83 11.04
N ARG A 137 10.85 -18.05 11.86
CA ARG A 137 10.71 -18.50 13.24
C ARG A 137 10.68 -17.30 14.17
N ILE A 138 9.68 -17.27 15.06
CA ILE A 138 9.53 -16.26 16.10
C ILE A 138 9.56 -16.95 17.46
N ILE A 139 10.43 -16.47 18.34
CA ILE A 139 10.44 -16.84 19.77
C ILE A 139 9.91 -15.64 20.54
N LEU A 140 8.74 -15.80 21.12
CA LEU A 140 8.04 -14.75 21.84
C LEU A 140 8.40 -14.86 23.34
N ASN A 141 8.92 -13.79 23.91
CA ASN A 141 9.27 -13.75 25.32
C ASN A 141 8.03 -13.72 26.22
N ARG A 142 8.19 -13.78 27.52
CA ARG A 142 7.11 -13.70 28.51
C ARG A 142 6.32 -12.41 28.35
N ASN A 143 5.02 -12.48 28.62
CA ASN A 143 4.09 -11.34 28.57
C ASN A 143 4.20 -10.53 27.28
N SER A 144 4.30 -11.22 26.15
CA SER A 144 4.51 -10.60 24.86
C SER A 144 3.45 -11.04 23.85
N LYS A 145 3.25 -10.23 22.82
CA LYS A 145 2.22 -10.42 21.82
C LYS A 145 2.74 -10.06 20.45
N VAL A 146 2.52 -10.94 19.48
CA VAL A 146 2.69 -10.67 18.04
C VAL A 146 1.36 -10.82 17.36
N SER A 147 1.02 -9.89 16.48
CA SER A 147 -0.18 -9.97 15.64
C SER A 147 0.13 -9.61 14.19
N TYR A 148 -0.63 -10.19 13.27
CA TYR A 148 -0.57 -9.91 11.84
C TYR A 148 -1.94 -10.13 11.20
N THR A 149 -2.12 -9.70 9.96
CA THR A 149 -3.37 -9.76 9.22
C THR A 149 -3.28 -10.74 8.05
N ASP A 150 -4.40 -11.10 7.46
CA ASP A 150 -4.51 -12.04 6.32
C ASP A 150 -3.87 -11.53 5.01
N ASP A 151 -3.38 -10.30 4.99
CA ASP A 151 -2.56 -9.73 3.91
C ASP A 151 -1.05 -9.98 4.09
N TYR A 152 -0.65 -10.67 5.18
CA TYR A 152 0.74 -11.07 5.42
C TYR A 152 1.34 -11.79 4.21
N GLY A 153 2.48 -11.30 3.72
CA GLY A 153 3.18 -11.90 2.58
C GLY A 153 2.69 -11.46 1.19
N GLN A 154 1.57 -10.74 1.06
CA GLN A 154 1.08 -10.28 -0.24
C GLN A 154 1.99 -9.21 -0.87
N LYS A 155 2.33 -8.16 -0.14
CA LYS A 155 3.28 -7.11 -0.55
C LYS A 155 4.48 -7.06 0.38
N GLU A 156 4.23 -7.24 1.65
CA GLU A 156 5.22 -7.25 2.73
C GLU A 156 4.77 -8.23 3.81
N ARG A 157 5.72 -8.67 4.63
CA ARG A 157 5.48 -9.58 5.76
C ARG A 157 5.45 -8.77 7.04
N ARG A 158 4.30 -8.14 7.33
CA ARG A 158 4.16 -7.22 8.45
C ARG A 158 3.60 -7.91 9.68
N VAL A 159 4.27 -7.70 10.80
CA VAL A 159 3.81 -8.09 12.13
C VAL A 159 3.85 -6.89 13.08
N ARG A 160 2.97 -6.86 14.07
CA ARG A 160 2.99 -5.88 15.16
C ARG A 160 3.46 -6.57 16.43
N LEU A 161 4.41 -5.96 17.14
CA LEU A 161 5.00 -6.48 18.38
C LEU A 161 4.63 -5.59 19.57
N ILE A 162 4.15 -6.23 20.63
CA ILE A 162 4.07 -5.70 22.00
C ILE A 162 4.84 -6.66 22.89
N GLY A 163 5.73 -6.15 23.75
CA GLY A 163 6.63 -6.98 24.53
C GLY A 163 7.94 -7.23 23.81
N GLU A 164 8.47 -8.45 23.85
CA GLU A 164 9.79 -8.80 23.34
C GLU A 164 9.76 -10.10 22.54
N ALA A 165 10.43 -10.10 21.38
CA ALA A 165 10.54 -11.28 20.53
C ALA A 165 11.91 -11.38 19.85
N TYR A 166 12.34 -12.63 19.62
CA TYR A 166 13.43 -12.96 18.73
C TYR A 166 12.86 -13.41 17.38
N PHE A 167 13.44 -12.92 16.31
CA PHE A 167 13.06 -13.20 14.93
C PHE A 167 14.22 -13.86 14.18
N ASP A 168 13.96 -15.02 13.58
CA ASP A 168 14.85 -15.67 12.62
C ASP A 168 14.12 -15.64 11.28
N VAL A 169 14.31 -14.53 10.57
CA VAL A 169 13.52 -14.19 9.38
C VAL A 169 14.07 -14.90 8.17
N LYS A 170 13.21 -15.66 7.49
CA LYS A 170 13.54 -16.31 6.22
C LYS A 170 13.88 -15.28 5.16
N LYS A 171 15.01 -15.48 4.48
CA LYS A 171 15.51 -14.56 3.45
C LYS A 171 14.52 -14.46 2.27
N ASN A 172 14.05 -13.23 2.02
CA ASN A 172 13.21 -12.88 0.89
C ASN A 172 13.44 -11.40 0.53
N THR A 173 14.01 -11.13 -0.64
CA THR A 173 14.35 -9.79 -1.10
C THR A 173 13.19 -9.06 -1.78
N VAL A 174 12.15 -9.81 -2.20
CA VAL A 174 10.99 -9.26 -2.90
C VAL A 174 9.93 -8.77 -1.90
N SER A 175 9.70 -9.56 -0.84
CA SER A 175 8.74 -9.22 0.22
C SER A 175 9.47 -8.99 1.54
N PRO A 176 9.73 -7.74 1.94
CA PRO A 176 10.44 -7.43 3.17
C PRO A 176 9.62 -7.84 4.40
N PHE A 177 10.32 -8.24 5.48
CA PHE A 177 9.70 -8.48 6.78
C PHE A 177 9.74 -7.19 7.60
N ILE A 178 8.62 -6.84 8.22
CA ILE A 178 8.43 -5.58 8.95
C ILE A 178 7.88 -5.89 10.32
N VAL A 179 8.59 -5.43 11.35
CA VAL A 179 8.09 -5.39 12.73
C VAL A 179 7.65 -3.97 13.04
N ASP A 180 6.37 -3.81 13.30
CA ASP A 180 5.76 -2.54 13.72
C ASP A 180 5.68 -2.49 15.25
N MET A 181 6.26 -1.46 15.84
CA MET A 181 6.33 -1.18 17.26
C MET A 181 5.84 0.23 17.53
N ASP A 182 4.51 0.40 17.53
CA ASP A 182 3.83 1.69 17.74
C ASP A 182 4.28 2.80 16.77
N GLY A 183 4.35 2.47 15.48
CA GLY A 183 4.75 3.40 14.42
C GLY A 183 6.27 3.49 14.20
N THR A 184 7.05 2.83 15.05
CA THR A 184 8.48 2.59 14.81
C THR A 184 8.64 1.27 14.09
N ILE A 185 9.41 1.23 13.02
CA ILE A 185 9.50 0.09 12.12
C ILE A 185 10.90 -0.49 12.08
N VAL A 186 11.01 -1.80 12.23
CA VAL A 186 12.20 -2.60 11.91
C VAL A 186 11.93 -3.33 10.59
N LYS A 187 12.71 -3.01 9.55
CA LYS A 187 12.59 -3.60 8.22
C LYS A 187 13.81 -4.45 7.89
N VAL A 188 13.58 -5.71 7.47
CA VAL A 188 14.63 -6.69 7.16
C VAL A 188 14.28 -7.52 5.92
N LEU A 189 15.28 -8.18 5.32
CA LEU A 189 15.10 -9.07 4.17
C LEU A 189 15.41 -10.55 4.49
N GLY A 190 16.12 -10.80 5.59
CA GLY A 190 16.52 -12.13 6.04
C GLY A 190 17.60 -11.93 7.12
N THR A 191 17.21 -11.97 8.38
CA THR A 191 17.97 -11.37 9.49
C THR A 191 17.59 -12.07 10.77
N LYS A 192 18.57 -12.28 11.66
CA LYS A 192 18.34 -12.74 13.02
C LYS A 192 18.52 -11.57 13.99
N PHE A 193 17.49 -11.26 14.76
CA PHE A 193 17.49 -10.12 15.67
C PHE A 193 16.49 -10.29 16.80
N THR A 194 16.65 -9.50 17.84
CA THR A 194 15.61 -9.30 18.84
C THR A 194 15.03 -7.90 18.73
N ALA A 195 13.76 -7.76 19.08
CA ALA A 195 13.08 -6.49 19.20
C ALA A 195 12.23 -6.48 20.47
N SER A 196 12.21 -5.35 21.16
CA SER A 196 11.46 -5.14 22.40
C SER A 196 10.71 -3.81 22.36
N ASN A 197 9.39 -3.88 22.61
CA ASN A 197 8.47 -2.76 22.76
C ASN A 197 7.54 -3.06 23.92
N LYS A 198 8.06 -2.96 25.15
CA LYS A 198 7.28 -3.21 26.37
C LYS A 198 6.40 -2.02 26.70
N GLU A 199 5.17 -2.28 27.14
CA GLU A 199 4.21 -1.22 27.48
C GLU A 199 4.66 -0.40 28.70
N GLU A 200 5.36 -1.04 29.64
CA GLU A 200 5.84 -0.40 30.86
C GLU A 200 7.05 0.53 30.62
N THR A 201 7.65 0.47 29.43
CA THR A 201 8.83 1.27 29.08
C THR A 201 8.56 2.24 27.95
N SER A 202 9.16 3.41 28.02
CA SER A 202 9.17 4.36 26.89
C SER A 202 10.26 4.06 25.86
N THR A 203 10.93 2.91 25.96
CA THR A 203 12.08 2.58 25.11
C THR A 203 11.78 1.38 24.24
N ILE A 204 12.08 1.53 22.95
CA ILE A 204 12.16 0.43 21.97
C ILE A 204 13.62 0.01 21.89
N GLU A 205 13.85 -1.29 21.96
CA GLU A 205 15.17 -1.88 21.86
C GLU A 205 15.23 -2.86 20.68
N THR A 206 16.34 -2.85 19.94
CA THR A 206 16.59 -3.80 18.85
C THR A 206 18.05 -4.25 18.91
N VAL A 207 18.29 -5.55 18.88
CA VAL A 207 19.64 -6.15 18.85
C VAL A 207 19.78 -6.97 17.58
N LEU A 208 20.80 -6.67 16.80
CA LEU A 208 21.07 -7.38 15.57
C LEU A 208 22.16 -8.45 15.75
N LEU A 209 21.79 -9.71 15.45
CA LEU A 209 22.70 -10.84 15.51
C LEU A 209 23.33 -11.13 14.14
N GLU A 210 22.49 -11.27 13.09
CA GLU A 210 22.93 -11.64 11.75
C GLU A 210 22.14 -10.89 10.69
N GLY A 211 22.81 -10.44 9.61
CA GLY A 211 22.17 -9.76 8.49
C GLY A 211 22.23 -8.24 8.61
N ALA A 212 21.14 -7.55 8.28
CA ALA A 212 21.03 -6.10 8.35
C ALA A 212 19.62 -5.67 8.74
N ILE A 213 19.51 -4.63 9.53
CA ILE A 213 18.25 -4.00 9.93
C ILE A 213 18.23 -2.56 9.42
N ARG A 214 17.11 -2.17 8.79
CA ARG A 214 16.76 -0.76 8.65
C ARG A 214 15.73 -0.41 9.71
N PHE A 215 16.15 0.33 10.71
CA PHE A 215 15.27 0.92 11.71
C PHE A 215 14.73 2.24 11.20
N VAL A 216 13.42 2.46 11.32
CA VAL A 216 12.75 3.68 10.84
C VAL A 216 11.80 4.19 11.92
N SER A 217 11.98 5.42 12.34
CA SER A 217 11.04 6.19 13.13
C SER A 217 10.47 7.35 12.29
N SER A 218 9.59 8.17 12.86
CA SER A 218 9.01 9.33 12.16
C SER A 218 10.06 10.33 11.65
N GLU A 219 11.23 10.42 12.27
CA GLU A 219 12.24 11.45 12.00
C GLU A 219 13.60 10.88 11.55
N GLN A 220 13.84 9.60 11.81
CA GLN A 220 15.17 9.00 11.63
C GLN A 220 15.10 7.65 10.95
N SER A 221 16.13 7.36 10.15
CA SER A 221 16.34 6.03 9.58
C SER A 221 17.80 5.62 9.78
N VAL A 222 18.02 4.49 10.43
CA VAL A 222 19.34 3.97 10.76
C VAL A 222 19.53 2.56 10.22
N LEU A 223 20.69 2.29 9.64
CA LEU A 223 21.08 0.94 9.20
C LEU A 223 21.99 0.33 10.28
N MET A 224 21.54 -0.79 10.87
CA MET A 224 22.32 -1.52 11.87
C MET A 224 23.16 -2.63 11.23
N LYS A 225 24.29 -2.91 11.87
CA LYS A 225 25.21 -4.02 11.57
C LYS A 225 25.14 -5.07 12.69
N PRO A 226 25.60 -6.30 12.46
CA PRO A 226 25.69 -7.33 13.50
C PRO A 226 26.47 -6.84 14.72
N ASN A 227 26.09 -7.32 15.89
CA ASN A 227 26.60 -6.91 17.20
C ASN A 227 26.30 -5.45 17.59
N GLN A 228 25.25 -4.88 17.02
CA GLN A 228 24.78 -3.57 17.43
C GLN A 228 23.43 -3.68 18.16
N LYS A 229 23.29 -2.86 19.19
CA LYS A 229 22.07 -2.61 19.94
C LYS A 229 21.63 -1.17 19.70
N LEU A 230 20.38 -1.02 19.34
CA LEU A 230 19.72 0.27 19.18
C LEU A 230 18.71 0.46 20.29
N LEU A 231 18.78 1.59 20.97
CA LEU A 231 17.81 2.07 21.95
C LEU A 231 17.12 3.30 21.38
N PHE A 232 15.80 3.29 21.28
CA PHE A 232 15.00 4.43 20.86
C PHE A 232 14.01 4.82 21.94
N ASN A 233 14.11 6.04 22.44
CA ASN A 233 13.17 6.57 23.42
C ASN A 233 11.97 7.23 22.74
N LYS A 234 10.77 6.69 22.99
CA LYS A 234 9.51 7.15 22.39
C LYS A 234 9.12 8.56 22.78
N ASN A 235 9.53 9.02 23.98
CA ASN A 235 9.12 10.32 24.52
C ASN A 235 9.94 11.48 23.94
N ASN A 236 11.27 11.36 23.96
CA ASN A 236 12.18 12.40 23.50
C ASN A 236 12.80 12.12 22.13
N ARG A 237 12.42 10.97 21.50
CA ARG A 237 12.88 10.50 20.18
C ARG A 237 14.41 10.36 20.05
N ASN A 238 15.10 10.27 21.19
CA ASN A 238 16.52 10.02 21.20
C ASN A 238 16.83 8.58 20.77
N LEU A 239 17.84 8.45 19.90
CA LEU A 239 18.30 7.16 19.38
C LEU A 239 19.77 7.00 19.80
N GLU A 240 20.08 5.87 20.41
CA GLU A 240 21.43 5.47 20.80
C GLU A 240 21.77 4.15 20.13
N LEU A 241 22.94 4.08 19.50
CA LEU A 241 23.48 2.89 18.85
C LEU A 241 24.78 2.50 19.53
N THR A 242 24.86 1.28 20.08
CA THR A 242 26.01 0.78 20.81
C THR A 242 26.47 -0.58 20.28
N GLU A 243 27.75 -0.88 20.38
CA GLU A 243 28.30 -2.21 20.09
C GLU A 243 28.20 -3.09 21.33
N ILE A 244 27.78 -4.33 21.14
CA ILE A 244 27.52 -5.29 22.21
C ILE A 244 27.88 -6.72 21.80
N ASP A 245 27.87 -7.66 22.74
CA ASP A 245 27.81 -9.09 22.45
C ASP A 245 26.34 -9.50 22.24
N SER A 246 25.92 -9.57 20.96
CA SER A 246 24.52 -9.83 20.62
C SER A 246 24.04 -11.23 21.03
N GLU A 247 24.92 -12.23 21.07
CA GLU A 247 24.59 -13.58 21.53
C GLU A 247 24.31 -13.60 23.04
N GLN A 248 25.06 -12.82 23.82
CA GLN A 248 24.80 -12.67 25.24
C GLN A 248 23.45 -11.96 25.50
N GLU A 249 23.20 -10.84 24.82
CA GLU A 249 21.95 -10.08 24.99
C GLU A 249 20.71 -10.86 24.54
N SER A 250 20.84 -11.77 23.56
CA SER A 250 19.74 -12.58 23.05
C SER A 250 19.63 -13.99 23.65
N ALA A 251 20.42 -14.30 24.68
CA ALA A 251 20.47 -15.65 25.29
C ALA A 251 19.13 -16.10 25.89
N TRP A 252 18.27 -15.18 26.26
CA TRP A 252 16.93 -15.46 26.75
C TRP A 252 16.08 -16.33 25.83
N LYS A 253 16.34 -16.28 24.49
CA LYS A 253 15.68 -17.13 23.48
C LYS A 253 15.90 -18.63 23.69
N GLU A 254 16.97 -18.97 24.39
CA GLU A 254 17.32 -20.35 24.77
C GLU A 254 16.81 -20.70 26.19
N GLY A 255 16.06 -19.79 26.81
CA GLY A 255 15.65 -19.95 28.21
C GLY A 255 16.80 -19.72 29.21
N LEU A 256 17.86 -19.05 28.76
CA LEU A 256 19.07 -18.83 29.56
C LEU A 256 19.30 -17.34 29.79
N PHE A 257 19.86 -17.03 30.98
CA PHE A 257 20.56 -15.77 31.23
C PHE A 257 22.06 -16.04 31.13
N LYS A 258 22.75 -15.34 30.21
CA LYS A 258 24.20 -15.48 30.01
C LYS A 258 24.93 -14.24 30.50
N TYR A 259 25.98 -14.45 31.26
CA TYR A 259 26.86 -13.42 31.79
C TYR A 259 28.28 -13.73 31.37
N ARG A 260 28.94 -12.80 30.67
CA ARG A 260 30.31 -12.98 30.19
C ARG A 260 31.20 -11.87 30.69
N SER A 261 32.17 -12.23 31.53
CA SER A 261 33.20 -11.31 32.05
C SER A 261 32.62 -10.04 32.67
N LEU A 262 31.43 -10.14 33.33
CA LEU A 262 30.79 -9.00 33.95
C LEU A 262 31.44 -8.67 35.32
N PRO A 263 31.83 -7.41 35.57
CA PRO A 263 32.19 -6.94 36.89
C PRO A 263 31.06 -7.22 37.89
N PHE A 264 31.41 -7.61 39.11
CA PHE A 264 30.42 -8.07 40.08
C PHE A 264 29.29 -7.08 40.37
N GLU A 265 29.57 -5.78 40.40
CA GLU A 265 28.54 -4.75 40.57
C GLU A 265 27.52 -4.76 39.42
N ARG A 266 28.00 -4.88 38.18
CA ARG A 266 27.11 -4.97 36.99
C ARG A 266 26.35 -6.29 36.98
N LEU A 267 26.98 -7.38 37.40
CA LEU A 267 26.30 -8.68 37.53
C LEU A 267 25.10 -8.58 38.48
N MET A 268 25.27 -7.95 39.67
CA MET A 268 24.18 -7.81 40.65
C MET A 268 23.01 -7.02 40.06
N LYS A 269 23.29 -5.88 39.41
CA LYS A 269 22.24 -5.08 38.75
C LYS A 269 21.52 -5.86 37.61
N LYS A 270 22.25 -6.66 36.85
CA LYS A 270 21.65 -7.47 35.79
C LYS A 270 20.84 -8.63 36.38
N LEU A 271 21.29 -9.26 37.43
CA LEU A 271 20.53 -10.29 38.14
C LEU A 271 19.24 -9.75 38.79
N GLU A 272 19.26 -8.53 39.35
CA GLU A 272 18.05 -7.87 39.85
C GLU A 272 16.99 -7.73 38.70
N ALA A 273 17.43 -7.27 37.54
CA ALA A 273 16.57 -7.09 36.39
C ALA A 273 16.07 -8.44 35.82
N ASP A 274 16.96 -9.42 35.67
CA ASP A 274 16.66 -10.71 35.07
C ASP A 274 15.74 -11.59 35.91
N TYR A 275 15.88 -11.53 37.26
CA TYR A 275 15.10 -12.34 38.23
C TYR A 275 14.00 -11.56 38.95
N GLY A 276 13.90 -10.23 38.76
CA GLY A 276 12.89 -9.40 39.41
C GLY A 276 13.08 -9.33 40.94
N VAL A 277 14.30 -9.42 41.42
CA VAL A 277 14.65 -9.42 42.85
C VAL A 277 15.37 -8.13 43.25
N LYS A 278 15.44 -7.86 44.56
CA LYS A 278 16.22 -6.76 45.10
C LYS A 278 17.49 -7.32 45.76
N ILE A 279 18.66 -6.76 45.41
CA ILE A 279 19.96 -7.18 45.94
C ILE A 279 20.65 -5.99 46.60
N ILE A 280 21.12 -6.19 47.85
CA ILE A 280 21.90 -5.19 48.58
C ILE A 280 23.29 -5.77 48.84
N ASN A 281 24.31 -5.17 48.26
CA ASN A 281 25.70 -5.56 48.49
C ASN A 281 26.29 -4.78 49.66
N ASN A 282 26.52 -5.45 50.79
CA ASN A 282 27.16 -4.91 51.98
C ASN A 282 28.67 -5.14 51.99
N ASN A 283 29.22 -5.85 50.99
CA ASN A 283 30.65 -6.18 50.94
C ASN A 283 31.39 -5.29 49.93
N LYS A 284 32.05 -4.25 50.41
CA LYS A 284 32.81 -3.32 49.58
C LYS A 284 33.94 -3.97 48.77
N LYS A 285 34.48 -5.12 49.22
CA LYS A 285 35.54 -5.84 48.51
C LYS A 285 35.06 -6.39 47.17
N LEU A 286 33.76 -6.64 47.02
CA LEU A 286 33.13 -7.12 45.80
C LEU A 286 32.91 -6.01 44.73
N LEU A 287 33.20 -4.75 45.09
CA LEU A 287 33.16 -3.62 44.14
C LEU A 287 34.42 -3.50 43.26
N ASN A 288 35.39 -4.42 43.44
CA ASN A 288 36.58 -4.47 42.61
C ASN A 288 36.19 -4.78 41.15
N PRO A 289 36.49 -3.90 40.15
CA PRO A 289 36.14 -4.09 38.76
C PRO A 289 36.85 -5.27 38.11
N GLU A 290 37.96 -5.74 38.67
CA GLU A 290 38.67 -6.94 38.22
C GLU A 290 37.97 -8.24 38.60
N LEU A 291 37.06 -8.19 39.59
CA LEU A 291 36.24 -9.32 39.97
C LEU A 291 35.11 -9.52 38.97
N LYS A 292 35.34 -10.41 38.02
CA LYS A 292 34.41 -10.66 36.92
C LYS A 292 33.82 -12.06 37.04
N PHE A 293 32.55 -12.17 36.64
CA PHE A 293 31.82 -13.42 36.60
C PHE A 293 31.52 -13.81 35.15
N THR A 294 31.69 -15.10 34.84
CA THR A 294 31.21 -15.70 33.61
C THR A 294 30.40 -16.95 33.94
N GLY A 295 29.19 -17.04 33.46
CA GLY A 295 28.30 -18.16 33.68
C GLY A 295 26.97 -18.01 32.94
N SER A 296 26.17 -19.06 33.00
CA SER A 296 24.79 -19.03 32.47
C SER A 296 23.86 -19.74 33.44
N PHE A 297 22.64 -19.25 33.54
CA PHE A 297 21.59 -19.81 34.38
C PHE A 297 20.32 -19.99 33.58
N GLU A 298 19.58 -21.07 33.83
CA GLU A 298 18.24 -21.23 33.33
C GLU A 298 17.32 -20.16 33.95
N GLN A 299 16.42 -19.60 33.14
CA GLN A 299 15.51 -18.54 33.59
C GLN A 299 14.54 -18.97 34.69
N ASN A 300 14.25 -20.26 34.80
CA ASN A 300 13.33 -20.83 35.76
C ASN A 300 14.02 -21.31 37.08
N ILE A 301 15.34 -21.20 37.14
CA ILE A 301 16.06 -21.58 38.39
C ILE A 301 15.75 -20.60 39.52
N ALA A 302 15.51 -21.09 40.70
CA ALA A 302 15.29 -20.26 41.88
C ALA A 302 16.53 -19.40 42.20
N PHE A 303 16.32 -18.13 42.52
CA PHE A 303 17.43 -17.16 42.65
C PHE A 303 18.47 -17.51 43.70
N HIS A 304 18.07 -18.14 44.81
CA HIS A 304 19.01 -18.62 45.79
C HIS A 304 20.03 -19.63 45.22
N ASN A 305 19.62 -20.51 44.31
CA ASN A 305 20.54 -21.44 43.62
C ASN A 305 21.53 -20.71 42.71
N VAL A 306 21.12 -19.58 42.12
CA VAL A 306 22.02 -18.71 41.35
C VAL A 306 23.12 -18.17 42.26
N LEU A 307 22.75 -17.65 43.44
CA LEU A 307 23.71 -17.12 44.41
C LEU A 307 24.65 -18.22 44.93
N ASP A 308 24.17 -19.45 45.13
CA ASP A 308 25.00 -20.58 45.53
C ASP A 308 26.05 -20.96 44.47
N VAL A 309 25.67 -20.88 43.16
CA VAL A 309 26.63 -21.09 42.09
C VAL A 309 27.66 -19.95 42.02
N ILE A 310 27.23 -18.72 42.17
CA ILE A 310 28.12 -17.54 42.20
C ILE A 310 29.08 -17.66 43.40
N ASN A 311 28.60 -18.12 44.57
CA ASN A 311 29.41 -18.35 45.75
C ASN A 311 30.58 -19.32 45.51
N ARG A 312 30.39 -20.35 44.67
CA ARG A 312 31.48 -21.31 44.36
C ARG A 312 32.63 -20.63 43.59
N THR A 313 32.36 -19.52 42.89
CA THR A 313 33.37 -18.81 42.08
C THR A 313 33.90 -17.57 42.78
N ILE A 314 33.02 -16.77 43.41
CA ILE A 314 33.36 -15.44 43.96
C ILE A 314 33.35 -15.45 45.51
N HIS A 315 33.04 -16.55 46.17
CA HIS A 315 33.07 -16.68 47.63
C HIS A 315 32.26 -15.59 48.35
N ILE A 316 30.98 -15.45 48.00
CA ILE A 316 30.02 -14.55 48.64
C ILE A 316 29.29 -15.27 49.77
N LYS A 317 28.89 -14.51 50.80
CA LYS A 317 27.88 -14.95 51.77
C LYS A 317 26.59 -14.18 51.48
N TRP A 318 25.46 -14.83 51.57
CA TRP A 318 24.19 -14.18 51.34
C TRP A 318 23.12 -14.63 52.34
N LYS A 319 22.11 -13.79 52.52
CA LYS A 319 20.86 -14.12 53.24
C LYS A 319 19.69 -13.44 52.56
N GLU A 320 18.53 -14.02 52.70
CA GLU A 320 17.26 -13.44 52.26
C GLU A 320 16.47 -12.96 53.48
N GLU A 321 15.97 -11.73 53.40
CA GLU A 321 15.05 -11.15 54.38
C GLU A 321 13.97 -10.34 53.65
N ASN A 322 12.70 -10.72 53.83
CA ASN A 322 11.54 -10.02 53.23
C ASN A 322 11.64 -9.84 51.71
N GLY A 323 12.14 -10.84 50.97
CA GLY A 323 12.30 -10.80 49.55
C GLY A 323 13.48 -9.94 49.04
N ILE A 324 14.36 -9.50 49.95
CA ILE A 324 15.59 -8.77 49.64
C ILE A 324 16.77 -9.68 49.93
N TYR A 325 17.70 -9.77 48.99
CA TYR A 325 18.92 -10.55 49.09
C TYR A 325 20.09 -9.67 49.50
N TYR A 326 20.69 -9.96 50.65
CA TYR A 326 21.84 -9.24 51.19
C TYR A 326 23.12 -10.05 50.94
N ILE A 327 24.12 -9.41 50.33
CA ILE A 327 25.44 -10.01 50.05
C ILE A 327 26.46 -9.45 51.01
N TYR A 328 27.30 -10.34 51.55
CA TYR A 328 28.33 -10.02 52.59
C TYR A 328 29.72 -10.43 52.13
#